data_13eccc669a151a4c8a8a699b6989b186
#
_entry.id   13eccc669a151a4c8a8a699b6989b186
#
_cell.length_a   1.000
_cell.length_b   1.000
_cell.length_c   1.000
_cell.angle_alpha   90.00
_cell.angle_beta   90.00
_cell.angle_gamma   90.00
#
_symmetry.space_group_name_H-M   'P 1'
#
loop_
_entity.id
_entity.type
_entity.pdbx_description
1 polymer ?
#
loop_
_entity_poly.entity_id
_entity_poly.type
_entity_poly.pdbx_seq_one_letter_code
_entity_poly.pdbx_strand_id
1 'polypeptide(L)'
;MASVTKRTLKDGSRVYEIRVFRGRDPITGKQLTPYTERYTPPETWSDNKAMKQALVEAAAFEARCVAGEVMTKAERKIYEQEQIRIAEQAKREEDAKLTFSAYADLFMKQAELNRSIGTLTNYQIVFRRASATLGAYKMTEITPVIMRSYITDLQANGVSERNGAPLSYNTIGKHYNVLHTFFEAAVDDEVIEFSPMQRMKKPKAKKDEIQTDAKSLTLEESRRLISCLKDEPIMWRALIMFYLDSGCRRGEAVAMRWEDIDLKTGRIDIKGNAQYTVEKGKYVTTPKSGKGRTVFLNAPVLAVLKEWKREQAKWLLSMGLPHTGFVFTQDDGEMLNPNAPTKYLSKFGQKYGFPGLHPHTLRHTMATISIANNADIVSISKKLGHAAPSITLNVYSHANQEAQLRANKTLETALYKNA
;
A
#
# COMPACT_ATOMS: atom_id res chain seq x y z
N MET A 1 -60.55 -12.27 -24.24
CA MET A 1 -60.71 -13.69 -23.84
C MET A 1 -59.35 -14.40 -23.99
N ALA A 2 -59.00 -15.17 -22.97
CA ALA A 2 -57.81 -15.98 -23.02
C ALA A 2 -58.03 -17.16 -24.01
N SER A 3 -57.01 -17.49 -24.80
CA SER A 3 -57.00 -18.67 -25.65
C SER A 3 -56.03 -19.72 -25.04
N VAL A 4 -56.50 -20.99 -25.08
CA VAL A 4 -55.71 -22.11 -24.54
C VAL A 4 -55.35 -23.05 -25.69
N THR A 5 -54.05 -23.33 -25.88
CA THR A 5 -53.56 -24.23 -26.92
C THR A 5 -52.73 -25.36 -26.30
N LYS A 6 -53.12 -26.61 -26.55
CA LYS A 6 -52.37 -27.78 -26.10
C LYS A 6 -51.10 -27.92 -26.96
N ARG A 7 -49.94 -28.13 -26.33
CA ARG A 7 -48.67 -28.44 -26.97
C ARG A 7 -48.03 -29.67 -26.31
N THR A 8 -47.36 -30.48 -27.08
CA THR A 8 -46.55 -31.60 -26.58
C THR A 8 -45.07 -31.17 -26.76
N LEU A 9 -44.31 -31.22 -25.69
CA LEU A 9 -42.88 -30.94 -25.72
C LEU A 9 -42.09 -32.11 -26.30
N LYS A 10 -40.78 -31.90 -26.57
CA LYS A 10 -39.89 -32.92 -27.14
C LYS A 10 -39.67 -34.13 -26.23
N ASP A 11 -39.85 -33.96 -24.92
CA ASP A 11 -39.79 -34.99 -23.89
C ASP A 11 -41.12 -35.78 -23.69
N GLY A 12 -42.13 -35.50 -24.53
CA GLY A 12 -43.45 -36.11 -24.45
C GLY A 12 -44.41 -35.49 -23.44
N SER A 13 -43.98 -34.53 -22.63
CA SER A 13 -44.82 -33.85 -21.64
C SER A 13 -45.87 -32.96 -22.30
N ARG A 14 -47.06 -32.87 -21.67
CA ARG A 14 -48.20 -32.07 -22.14
C ARG A 14 -48.16 -30.71 -21.46
N VAL A 15 -48.23 -29.61 -22.25
CA VAL A 15 -48.26 -28.23 -21.76
C VAL A 15 -49.41 -27.51 -22.42
N TYR A 16 -50.11 -26.69 -21.66
CA TYR A 16 -51.15 -25.78 -22.17
C TYR A 16 -50.57 -24.37 -22.19
N GLU A 17 -50.50 -23.78 -23.39
CA GLU A 17 -50.09 -22.38 -23.58
C GLU A 17 -51.35 -21.50 -23.54
N ILE A 18 -51.42 -20.65 -22.55
CA ILE A 18 -52.46 -19.67 -22.31
C ILE A 18 -52.03 -18.34 -22.90
N ARG A 19 -52.84 -17.73 -23.75
CA ARG A 19 -52.58 -16.41 -24.34
C ARG A 19 -53.73 -15.50 -24.13
N VAL A 20 -53.43 -14.28 -23.60
CA VAL A 20 -54.36 -13.17 -23.45
C VAL A 20 -53.98 -12.08 -24.45
N PHE A 21 -54.85 -11.81 -25.38
CA PHE A 21 -54.61 -10.79 -26.41
C PHE A 21 -54.81 -9.38 -25.87
N ARG A 22 -53.94 -8.47 -26.24
CA ARG A 22 -53.87 -7.06 -25.74
C ARG A 22 -54.45 -6.07 -26.70
N GLY A 23 -55.03 -6.48 -27.83
CA GLY A 23 -55.48 -5.59 -28.90
C GLY A 23 -54.37 -5.13 -29.83
N ARG A 24 -54.55 -3.95 -30.43
CA ARG A 24 -53.60 -3.32 -31.35
C ARG A 24 -53.09 -2.01 -30.78
N ASP A 25 -51.85 -1.70 -31.07
CA ASP A 25 -51.25 -0.42 -30.77
C ASP A 25 -52.01 0.71 -31.45
N PRO A 26 -52.46 1.72 -30.73
CA PRO A 26 -53.31 2.79 -31.30
C PRO A 26 -52.55 3.70 -32.28
N ILE A 27 -51.22 3.73 -32.24
CA ILE A 27 -50.38 4.57 -33.09
C ILE A 27 -49.95 3.83 -34.33
N THR A 28 -49.46 2.63 -34.18
CA THR A 28 -48.86 1.83 -35.26
C THR A 28 -49.83 0.87 -35.92
N GLY A 29 -51.00 0.61 -35.34
CA GLY A 29 -51.98 -0.38 -35.80
C GLY A 29 -51.55 -1.85 -35.69
N LYS A 30 -50.32 -2.10 -35.25
CA LYS A 30 -49.77 -3.46 -35.11
C LYS A 30 -50.33 -4.17 -33.88
N GLN A 31 -50.51 -5.49 -33.99
CA GLN A 31 -50.98 -6.28 -32.87
C GLN A 31 -49.94 -6.29 -31.73
N LEU A 32 -50.37 -5.99 -30.51
CA LEU A 32 -49.53 -6.03 -29.34
C LEU A 32 -49.17 -7.49 -28.99
N THR A 33 -47.95 -7.69 -28.48
CA THR A 33 -47.50 -9.00 -28.00
C THR A 33 -48.43 -9.49 -26.90
N PRO A 34 -49.04 -10.69 -27.06
CA PRO A 34 -49.97 -11.23 -26.06
C PRO A 34 -49.24 -11.54 -24.76
N TYR A 35 -49.96 -11.46 -23.64
CA TYR A 35 -49.50 -12.12 -22.43
C TYR A 35 -49.53 -13.64 -22.59
N THR A 36 -48.52 -14.37 -22.15
CA THR A 36 -48.42 -15.82 -22.26
C THR A 36 -48.06 -16.43 -20.94
N GLU A 37 -48.78 -17.49 -20.55
CA GLU A 37 -48.44 -18.32 -19.41
C GLU A 37 -48.50 -19.78 -19.84
N ARG A 38 -47.76 -20.66 -19.15
CA ARG A 38 -47.75 -22.11 -19.41
C ARG A 38 -48.28 -22.83 -18.20
N TYR A 39 -49.23 -23.68 -18.41
CA TYR A 39 -49.74 -24.58 -17.41
C TYR A 39 -49.33 -26.04 -17.78
N THR A 40 -48.69 -26.75 -16.84
CA THR A 40 -48.29 -28.15 -17.00
C THR A 40 -49.12 -29.00 -16.05
N PRO A 41 -50.06 -29.79 -16.56
CA PRO A 41 -50.88 -30.66 -15.73
C PRO A 41 -50.08 -31.90 -15.27
N PRO A 42 -50.46 -32.56 -14.16
CA PRO A 42 -49.90 -33.84 -13.77
C PRO A 42 -50.06 -34.90 -14.88
N GLU A 43 -49.05 -35.73 -15.08
CA GLU A 43 -49.06 -36.77 -16.13
C GLU A 43 -50.22 -37.77 -15.98
N THR A 44 -50.65 -38.00 -14.75
CA THR A 44 -51.73 -38.96 -14.41
C THR A 44 -53.13 -38.48 -14.83
N TRP A 45 -53.28 -37.23 -15.26
CA TRP A 45 -54.60 -36.70 -15.62
C TRP A 45 -54.98 -37.05 -17.06
N SER A 46 -56.28 -37.34 -17.27
CA SER A 46 -56.83 -37.45 -18.62
C SER A 46 -56.80 -36.09 -19.34
N ASP A 47 -56.78 -36.10 -20.67
CA ASP A 47 -56.80 -34.87 -21.48
C ASP A 47 -57.96 -33.94 -21.17
N ASN A 48 -59.17 -34.54 -20.96
CA ASN A 48 -60.36 -33.78 -20.62
C ASN A 48 -60.24 -33.07 -19.24
N LYS A 49 -59.65 -33.75 -18.26
CA LYS A 49 -59.44 -33.14 -16.93
C LYS A 49 -58.38 -32.05 -16.97
N ALA A 50 -57.28 -32.30 -17.67
CA ALA A 50 -56.18 -31.34 -17.86
C ALA A 50 -56.70 -30.07 -18.60
N MET A 51 -57.50 -30.24 -19.66
CA MET A 51 -58.06 -29.12 -20.41
C MET A 51 -59.05 -28.25 -19.56
N LYS A 52 -59.92 -28.91 -18.75
CA LYS A 52 -60.81 -28.18 -17.82
C LYS A 52 -60.03 -27.34 -16.85
N GLN A 53 -58.97 -27.85 -16.25
CA GLN A 53 -58.17 -27.08 -15.33
C GLN A 53 -57.38 -25.95 -16.07
N ALA A 54 -56.87 -26.22 -17.27
CA ALA A 54 -56.19 -25.19 -18.07
C ALA A 54 -57.16 -24.01 -18.42
N LEU A 55 -58.42 -24.25 -18.58
CA LEU A 55 -59.43 -23.20 -18.77
C LEU A 55 -59.69 -22.39 -17.48
N VAL A 56 -59.63 -23.02 -16.31
CA VAL A 56 -59.71 -22.33 -15.01
C VAL A 56 -58.49 -21.44 -14.81
N GLU A 57 -57.29 -21.98 -15.07
CA GLU A 57 -56.07 -21.19 -14.99
C GLU A 57 -56.05 -20.06 -16.01
N ALA A 58 -56.61 -20.26 -17.20
CA ALA A 58 -56.73 -19.20 -18.21
C ALA A 58 -57.64 -18.04 -17.75
N ALA A 59 -58.77 -18.32 -17.08
CA ALA A 59 -59.61 -17.29 -16.52
C ALA A 59 -58.91 -16.53 -15.39
N ALA A 60 -58.20 -17.21 -14.51
CA ALA A 60 -57.40 -16.58 -13.45
C ALA A 60 -56.24 -15.74 -14.03
N PHE A 61 -55.57 -16.23 -15.06
CA PHE A 61 -54.51 -15.48 -15.75
C PHE A 61 -55.06 -14.25 -16.46
N GLU A 62 -56.26 -14.35 -17.12
CA GLU A 62 -56.91 -13.22 -17.74
C GLU A 62 -57.26 -12.14 -16.72
N ALA A 63 -57.78 -12.52 -15.56
CA ALA A 63 -58.08 -11.57 -14.44
C ALA A 63 -56.83 -10.84 -13.98
N ARG A 64 -55.70 -11.53 -13.82
CA ARG A 64 -54.39 -10.92 -13.47
C ARG A 64 -53.89 -9.99 -14.58
N CYS A 65 -54.08 -10.35 -15.85
CA CYS A 65 -53.73 -9.46 -16.96
C CYS A 65 -54.54 -8.16 -16.97
N VAL A 66 -55.88 -8.24 -16.69
CA VAL A 66 -56.79 -7.12 -16.60
C VAL A 66 -56.40 -6.24 -15.38
N ALA A 67 -56.04 -6.85 -14.27
CA ALA A 67 -55.57 -6.15 -13.08
C ALA A 67 -54.18 -5.45 -13.28
N GLY A 68 -53.50 -5.67 -14.40
CA GLY A 68 -52.17 -5.09 -14.67
C GLY A 68 -51.01 -5.77 -13.93
N GLU A 69 -51.24 -6.95 -13.35
CA GLU A 69 -50.25 -7.69 -12.56
C GLU A 69 -49.27 -8.48 -13.42
N VAL A 70 -49.50 -8.59 -14.72
CA VAL A 70 -48.74 -9.38 -15.66
C VAL A 70 -47.99 -8.48 -16.65
N MET A 71 -46.73 -8.70 -16.80
CA MET A 71 -45.85 -8.03 -17.78
C MET A 71 -45.35 -9.01 -18.84
N THR A 72 -45.25 -8.55 -20.07
CA THR A 72 -44.51 -9.27 -21.11
C THR A 72 -43.00 -9.33 -20.78
N LYS A 73 -42.28 -10.23 -21.40
CA LYS A 73 -40.82 -10.31 -21.23
C LYS A 73 -40.13 -8.97 -21.57
N ALA A 74 -40.63 -8.26 -22.59
CA ALA A 74 -40.08 -6.97 -22.99
C ALA A 74 -40.37 -5.87 -21.93
N GLU A 75 -41.61 -5.80 -21.43
CA GLU A 75 -42.01 -4.85 -20.38
C GLU A 75 -41.26 -5.12 -19.07
N ARG A 76 -41.11 -6.39 -18.67
CA ARG A 76 -40.29 -6.76 -17.50
C ARG A 76 -38.86 -6.27 -17.63
N LYS A 77 -38.24 -6.47 -18.81
CA LYS A 77 -36.87 -6.03 -19.03
C LYS A 77 -36.75 -4.49 -18.94
N ILE A 78 -37.70 -3.76 -19.49
CA ILE A 78 -37.74 -2.28 -19.40
C ILE A 78 -37.94 -1.85 -17.93
N TYR A 79 -38.85 -2.50 -17.21
CA TYR A 79 -39.08 -2.21 -15.80
C TYR A 79 -37.84 -2.48 -14.93
N GLU A 80 -37.20 -3.61 -15.13
CA GLU A 80 -35.93 -3.95 -14.44
C GLU A 80 -34.84 -2.92 -14.72
N GLN A 81 -34.68 -2.51 -15.99
CA GLN A 81 -33.72 -1.47 -16.35
C GLN A 81 -34.05 -0.12 -15.72
N GLU A 82 -35.31 0.25 -15.66
CA GLU A 82 -35.74 1.50 -15.02
C GLU A 82 -35.53 1.46 -13.50
N GLN A 83 -35.79 0.33 -12.84
CA GLN A 83 -35.49 0.16 -11.40
C GLN A 83 -34.01 0.27 -11.11
N ILE A 84 -33.15 -0.34 -11.96
CA ILE A 84 -31.69 -0.21 -11.85
C ILE A 84 -31.30 1.27 -12.00
N ARG A 85 -31.83 1.98 -13.01
CA ARG A 85 -31.54 3.40 -13.23
C ARG A 85 -31.94 4.28 -12.05
N ILE A 86 -33.12 4.04 -11.47
CA ILE A 86 -33.62 4.77 -10.30
C ILE A 86 -32.71 4.50 -9.09
N ALA A 87 -32.31 3.23 -8.87
CA ALA A 87 -31.44 2.85 -7.76
C ALA A 87 -30.04 3.49 -7.91
N GLU A 88 -29.48 3.49 -9.13
CA GLU A 88 -28.21 4.15 -9.42
C GLU A 88 -28.30 5.67 -9.20
N GLN A 89 -29.39 6.29 -9.63
CA GLN A 89 -29.60 7.72 -9.42
C GLN A 89 -29.74 8.07 -7.94
N ALA A 90 -30.49 7.29 -7.17
CA ALA A 90 -30.64 7.49 -5.73
C ALA A 90 -29.29 7.33 -5.01
N LYS A 91 -28.49 6.32 -5.41
CA LYS A 91 -27.12 6.15 -4.89
C LYS A 91 -26.23 7.36 -5.21
N ARG A 92 -26.24 7.85 -6.45
CA ARG A 92 -25.48 9.05 -6.84
C ARG A 92 -25.88 10.29 -6.05
N GLU A 93 -27.18 10.47 -5.76
CA GLU A 93 -27.68 11.59 -4.94
C GLU A 93 -27.23 11.46 -3.47
N GLU A 94 -27.14 10.26 -2.94
CA GLU A 94 -26.64 10.01 -1.58
C GLU A 94 -25.13 10.23 -1.51
N ASP A 95 -24.36 9.69 -2.45
CA ASP A 95 -22.92 9.86 -2.55
C ASP A 95 -22.54 11.34 -2.76
N ALA A 96 -23.35 12.09 -3.51
CA ALA A 96 -23.17 13.53 -3.69
C ALA A 96 -23.31 14.36 -2.40
N LYS A 97 -23.89 13.79 -1.34
CA LYS A 97 -23.98 14.44 -0.02
C LYS A 97 -22.78 14.17 0.87
N LEU A 98 -21.91 13.20 0.51
CA LEU A 98 -20.73 12.87 1.29
C LEU A 98 -19.78 14.05 1.41
N THR A 99 -19.42 14.38 2.65
CA THR A 99 -18.37 15.37 2.90
C THR A 99 -16.98 14.75 2.77
N PHE A 100 -15.94 15.59 2.61
CA PHE A 100 -14.56 15.14 2.61
C PHE A 100 -14.21 14.29 3.83
N SER A 101 -14.59 14.74 5.03
CA SER A 101 -14.33 13.98 6.26
C SER A 101 -15.06 12.63 6.27
N ALA A 102 -16.33 12.58 5.86
CA ALA A 102 -17.09 11.33 5.83
C ALA A 102 -16.50 10.32 4.83
N TYR A 103 -16.12 10.79 3.64
CA TYR A 103 -15.46 9.91 2.66
C TYR A 103 -14.05 9.51 3.10
N ALA A 104 -13.29 10.39 3.79
CA ALA A 104 -11.99 10.04 4.35
C ALA A 104 -12.08 8.89 5.37
N ASP A 105 -13.14 8.86 6.20
CA ASP A 105 -13.38 7.76 7.14
C ASP A 105 -13.69 6.44 6.41
N LEU A 106 -14.49 6.48 5.33
CA LEU A 106 -14.75 5.31 4.50
C LEU A 106 -13.48 4.79 3.81
N PHE A 107 -12.72 5.69 3.20
CA PHE A 107 -11.44 5.36 2.56
C PHE A 107 -10.44 4.76 3.56
N MET A 108 -10.37 5.28 4.78
CA MET A 108 -9.51 4.73 5.83
C MET A 108 -9.90 3.32 6.22
N LYS A 109 -11.19 3.05 6.43
CA LYS A 109 -11.70 1.69 6.74
C LYS A 109 -11.33 0.68 5.64
N GLN A 110 -11.48 1.07 4.38
CA GLN A 110 -11.10 0.23 3.23
C GLN A 110 -9.57 0.03 3.16
N ALA A 111 -8.80 1.09 3.42
CA ALA A 111 -7.34 1.04 3.43
C ALA A 111 -6.79 0.12 4.54
N GLU A 112 -7.45 0.00 5.68
CA GLU A 112 -7.07 -0.89 6.79
C GLU A 112 -6.97 -2.35 6.37
N LEU A 113 -7.78 -2.79 5.43
CA LEU A 113 -7.79 -4.15 4.92
C LEU A 113 -6.54 -4.51 4.10
N ASN A 114 -5.94 -3.52 3.41
CA ASN A 114 -4.95 -3.77 2.36
C ASN A 114 -3.64 -2.99 2.50
N ARG A 115 -3.53 -2.08 3.48
CA ARG A 115 -2.36 -1.20 3.62
C ARG A 115 -1.58 -1.49 4.89
N SER A 116 -0.27 -1.23 4.83
CA SER A 116 0.59 -1.35 6.02
C SER A 116 0.25 -0.26 7.05
N ILE A 117 0.46 -0.56 8.34
CA ILE A 117 0.23 0.38 9.45
C ILE A 117 0.97 1.71 9.22
N GLY A 118 2.21 1.67 8.71
CA GLY A 118 2.96 2.90 8.40
C GLY A 118 2.30 3.76 7.30
N THR A 119 1.63 3.13 6.33
CA THR A 119 0.84 3.83 5.31
C THR A 119 -0.41 4.44 5.93
N LEU A 120 -1.13 3.69 6.76
CA LEU A 120 -2.32 4.16 7.47
C LEU A 120 -2.00 5.36 8.38
N THR A 121 -0.91 5.31 9.13
CA THR A 121 -0.45 6.45 9.96
C THR A 121 -0.18 7.69 9.10
N ASN A 122 0.42 7.54 7.92
CA ASN A 122 0.61 8.66 7.01
C ASN A 122 -0.73 9.21 6.49
N TYR A 123 -1.69 8.35 6.16
CA TYR A 123 -3.03 8.75 5.74
C TYR A 123 -3.74 9.51 6.85
N GLN A 124 -3.73 9.01 8.09
CA GLN A 124 -4.31 9.67 9.25
C GLN A 124 -3.75 11.09 9.46
N ILE A 125 -2.42 11.25 9.38
CA ILE A 125 -1.78 12.57 9.52
C ILE A 125 -2.27 13.54 8.43
N VAL A 126 -2.34 13.07 7.17
CA VAL A 126 -2.77 13.88 6.04
C VAL A 126 -4.24 14.26 6.16
N PHE A 127 -5.12 13.28 6.43
CA PHE A 127 -6.57 13.52 6.52
C PHE A 127 -6.92 14.39 7.72
N ARG A 128 -6.30 14.20 8.88
CA ARG A 128 -6.49 15.10 10.03
C ARG A 128 -6.22 16.54 9.68
N ARG A 129 -5.12 16.81 8.97
CA ARG A 129 -4.78 18.17 8.53
C ARG A 129 -5.70 18.69 7.43
N ALA A 130 -6.00 17.85 6.43
CA ALA A 130 -6.87 18.23 5.32
C ALA A 130 -8.30 18.47 5.78
N SER A 131 -8.82 17.66 6.71
CA SER A 131 -10.17 17.82 7.26
C SER A 131 -10.37 19.12 8.03
N ALA A 132 -9.31 19.71 8.58
CA ALA A 132 -9.41 21.02 9.22
C ALA A 132 -9.82 22.13 8.23
N THR A 133 -9.50 21.99 6.95
CA THR A 133 -9.82 22.98 5.91
C THR A 133 -10.90 22.49 4.96
N LEU A 134 -10.84 21.22 4.57
CA LEU A 134 -11.70 20.64 3.52
C LEU A 134 -12.85 19.82 4.09
N GLY A 135 -12.83 19.48 5.37
CA GLY A 135 -13.70 18.47 5.97
C GLY A 135 -15.19 18.67 5.81
N ALA A 136 -15.64 19.92 5.82
CA ALA A 136 -17.05 20.28 5.67
C ALA A 136 -17.53 20.38 4.21
N TYR A 137 -16.62 20.48 3.24
CA TYR A 137 -16.99 20.51 1.83
C TYR A 137 -17.56 19.16 1.41
N LYS A 138 -18.61 19.17 0.61
CA LYS A 138 -19.04 17.96 -0.10
C LYS A 138 -17.97 17.57 -1.12
N MET A 139 -17.78 16.27 -1.34
CA MET A 139 -16.81 15.77 -2.30
C MET A 139 -16.99 16.37 -3.69
N THR A 140 -18.23 16.58 -4.12
CA THR A 140 -18.59 17.21 -5.41
C THR A 140 -18.31 18.71 -5.48
N GLU A 141 -18.18 19.40 -4.34
CA GLU A 141 -17.90 20.84 -4.26
C GLU A 141 -16.39 21.15 -4.31
N ILE A 142 -15.55 20.16 -4.09
CA ILE A 142 -14.08 20.34 -4.06
C ILE A 142 -13.55 20.48 -5.49
N THR A 143 -13.33 21.71 -5.90
CA THR A 143 -12.82 22.05 -7.23
C THR A 143 -11.28 22.02 -7.30
N PRO A 144 -10.69 21.99 -8.51
CA PRO A 144 -9.24 22.15 -8.69
C PRO A 144 -8.69 23.47 -8.12
N VAL A 145 -9.52 24.51 -8.03
CA VAL A 145 -9.13 25.81 -7.44
C VAL A 145 -8.99 25.67 -5.93
N ILE A 146 -9.93 25.04 -5.26
CA ILE A 146 -9.89 24.77 -3.81
C ILE A 146 -8.64 23.92 -3.48
N MET A 147 -8.40 22.87 -4.24
CA MET A 147 -7.22 22.01 -4.00
C MET A 147 -5.89 22.75 -4.22
N ARG A 148 -5.81 23.59 -5.26
CA ARG A 148 -4.61 24.45 -5.46
C ARG A 148 -4.42 25.41 -4.29
N SER A 149 -5.49 26.07 -3.85
CA SER A 149 -5.44 26.96 -2.69
C SER A 149 -4.94 26.24 -1.44
N TYR A 150 -5.49 25.05 -1.14
CA TYR A 150 -5.05 24.23 -0.02
C TYR A 150 -3.57 23.85 -0.09
N ILE A 151 -3.08 23.38 -1.24
CA ILE A 151 -1.67 23.01 -1.41
C ILE A 151 -0.75 24.24 -1.32
N THR A 152 -1.18 25.40 -1.86
CA THR A 152 -0.43 26.65 -1.78
C THR A 152 -0.35 27.17 -0.34
N ASP A 153 -1.46 27.10 0.40
CA ASP A 153 -1.46 27.44 1.82
C ASP A 153 -0.56 26.51 2.63
N LEU A 154 -0.60 25.21 2.35
CA LEU A 154 0.27 24.22 2.98
C LEU A 154 1.76 24.52 2.72
N GLN A 155 2.11 25.07 1.55
CA GLN A 155 3.48 25.47 1.21
C GLN A 155 3.89 26.77 1.91
N ALA A 156 2.98 27.73 2.04
CA ALA A 156 3.26 29.05 2.59
C ALA A 156 3.23 29.05 4.13
N ASN A 157 2.21 28.43 4.72
CA ASN A 157 1.85 28.56 6.13
C ASN A 157 1.90 27.23 6.89
N GLY A 158 2.10 26.10 6.18
CA GLY A 158 2.10 24.80 6.80
C GLY A 158 3.28 24.60 7.77
N VAL A 159 3.00 24.29 9.02
CA VAL A 159 4.00 24.00 10.05
C VAL A 159 3.92 22.57 10.55
N SER A 160 5.04 22.03 10.97
CA SER A 160 5.16 20.72 11.57
C SER A 160 4.58 20.73 12.99
N GLU A 161 3.61 19.87 13.28
CA GLU A 161 3.04 19.68 14.62
C GLU A 161 4.09 19.24 15.66
N ARG A 162 5.20 18.68 15.21
CA ARG A 162 6.24 18.14 16.08
C ARG A 162 7.17 19.24 16.64
N ASN A 163 7.49 20.26 15.85
CA ASN A 163 8.52 21.24 16.18
C ASN A 163 8.20 22.67 15.71
N GLY A 164 7.00 22.93 15.19
CA GLY A 164 6.59 24.24 14.70
C GLY A 164 7.34 24.76 13.47
N ALA A 165 8.29 23.98 12.92
CA ALA A 165 9.03 24.38 11.75
C ALA A 165 8.18 24.30 10.46
N PRO A 166 8.47 25.12 9.43
CA PRO A 166 7.80 25.02 8.13
C PRO A 166 7.86 23.58 7.57
N LEU A 167 6.79 23.17 6.90
CA LEU A 167 6.76 21.84 6.29
C LEU A 167 7.81 21.72 5.20
N SER A 168 8.58 20.63 5.24
CA SER A 168 9.51 20.32 4.16
C SER A 168 8.75 19.99 2.88
N TYR A 169 9.36 20.25 1.73
CA TYR A 169 8.88 19.84 0.42
C TYR A 169 8.46 18.36 0.37
N ASN A 170 9.25 17.48 0.97
CA ASN A 170 8.95 16.06 1.03
C ASN A 170 7.65 15.77 1.79
N THR A 171 7.36 16.53 2.86
CA THR A 171 6.11 16.40 3.61
C THR A 171 4.93 16.88 2.78
N ILE A 172 5.05 18.03 2.12
CA ILE A 172 4.02 18.56 1.20
C ILE A 172 3.78 17.58 0.04
N GLY A 173 4.85 16.99 -0.52
CA GLY A 173 4.76 15.97 -1.54
C GLY A 173 4.05 14.69 -1.08
N LYS A 174 4.14 14.34 0.23
CA LYS A 174 3.36 13.23 0.81
C LYS A 174 1.88 13.60 0.90
N HIS A 175 1.53 14.81 1.36
CA HIS A 175 0.14 15.29 1.34
C HIS A 175 -0.45 15.22 -0.06
N TYR A 176 0.27 15.75 -1.05
CA TYR A 176 -0.15 15.68 -2.45
C TYR A 176 -0.41 14.24 -2.90
N ASN A 177 0.51 13.32 -2.66
CA ASN A 177 0.37 11.92 -3.12
C ASN A 177 -0.80 11.22 -2.45
N VAL A 178 -1.03 11.43 -1.15
CA VAL A 178 -2.14 10.83 -0.40
C VAL A 178 -3.47 11.37 -0.91
N LEU A 179 -3.60 12.69 -1.05
CA LEU A 179 -4.82 13.33 -1.54
C LEU A 179 -5.10 12.97 -3.01
N HIS A 180 -4.07 12.85 -3.84
CA HIS A 180 -4.23 12.37 -5.21
C HIS A 180 -4.81 10.94 -5.23
N THR A 181 -4.22 10.03 -4.46
CA THR A 181 -4.75 8.65 -4.35
C THR A 181 -6.17 8.62 -3.80
N PHE A 182 -6.49 9.48 -2.85
CA PHE A 182 -7.81 9.61 -2.25
C PHE A 182 -8.87 10.07 -3.27
N PHE A 183 -8.58 11.10 -4.07
CA PHE A 183 -9.51 11.59 -5.07
C PHE A 183 -9.64 10.66 -6.29
N GLU A 184 -8.59 9.93 -6.66
CA GLU A 184 -8.69 8.86 -7.67
C GLU A 184 -9.61 7.73 -7.16
N ALA A 185 -9.48 7.31 -5.90
CA ALA A 185 -10.40 6.35 -5.31
C ALA A 185 -11.85 6.86 -5.27
N ALA A 186 -12.06 8.16 -5.02
CA ALA A 186 -13.40 8.74 -5.05
C ALA A 186 -14.02 8.74 -6.46
N VAL A 187 -13.22 8.77 -7.51
CA VAL A 187 -13.68 8.57 -8.89
C VAL A 187 -14.00 7.10 -9.14
N ASP A 188 -13.13 6.18 -8.70
CA ASP A 188 -13.33 4.73 -8.83
C ASP A 188 -14.59 4.26 -8.08
N ASP A 189 -14.89 4.88 -6.93
CA ASP A 189 -16.10 4.62 -6.10
C ASP A 189 -17.35 5.36 -6.63
N GLU A 190 -17.25 6.12 -7.74
CA GLU A 190 -18.30 6.93 -8.37
C GLU A 190 -18.87 8.07 -7.48
N VAL A 191 -18.15 8.47 -6.42
CA VAL A 191 -18.52 9.56 -5.51
C VAL A 191 -18.38 10.93 -6.20
N ILE A 192 -17.39 11.05 -7.10
CA ILE A 192 -17.16 12.22 -7.95
C ILE A 192 -16.88 11.78 -9.39
N GLU A 193 -17.27 12.59 -10.36
CA GLU A 193 -17.07 12.29 -11.78
C GLU A 193 -15.61 12.48 -12.21
N PHE A 194 -14.92 13.49 -11.67
CA PHE A 194 -13.54 13.83 -12.00
C PHE A 194 -12.74 14.18 -10.75
N SER A 195 -11.50 13.70 -10.70
CA SER A 195 -10.57 14.09 -9.64
C SER A 195 -10.19 15.57 -9.74
N PRO A 196 -10.37 16.38 -8.68
CA PRO A 196 -9.94 17.78 -8.67
C PRO A 196 -8.41 17.92 -8.78
N MET A 197 -7.66 16.84 -8.62
CA MET A 197 -6.21 16.80 -8.72
C MET A 197 -5.68 16.25 -10.05
N GLN A 198 -6.54 15.78 -10.96
CA GLN A 198 -6.15 15.10 -12.21
C GLN A 198 -5.11 15.86 -13.04
N ARG A 199 -5.27 17.20 -13.18
CA ARG A 199 -4.35 18.08 -13.94
C ARG A 199 -3.38 18.86 -13.05
N MET A 200 -3.37 18.59 -11.75
CA MET A 200 -2.51 19.28 -10.80
C MET A 200 -1.12 18.65 -10.82
N LYS A 201 -0.10 19.46 -11.02
CA LYS A 201 1.29 18.97 -10.92
C LYS A 201 1.72 18.94 -9.46
N LYS A 202 2.41 17.85 -9.09
CA LYS A 202 3.03 17.75 -7.77
C LYS A 202 3.97 18.95 -7.56
N PRO A 203 3.91 19.62 -6.39
CA PRO A 203 4.81 20.69 -6.06
C PRO A 203 6.27 20.26 -6.24
N LYS A 204 7.09 21.10 -6.82
CA LYS A 204 8.53 20.86 -6.99
C LYS A 204 9.30 21.61 -5.90
N ALA A 205 10.33 21.00 -5.35
CA ALA A 205 11.25 21.67 -4.47
C ALA A 205 11.90 22.85 -5.20
N LYS A 206 12.10 23.98 -4.50
CA LYS A 206 12.99 25.02 -5.00
C LYS A 206 14.41 24.48 -5.06
N LYS A 207 15.24 24.99 -5.98
CA LYS A 207 16.62 24.50 -6.13
C LYS A 207 17.42 24.54 -4.82
N ASP A 208 17.13 25.52 -3.98
CA ASP A 208 17.79 25.73 -2.69
C ASP A 208 17.27 24.79 -1.57
N GLU A 209 16.09 24.18 -1.79
CA GLU A 209 15.46 23.22 -0.88
C GLU A 209 15.76 21.77 -1.26
N ILE A 210 16.35 21.54 -2.44
CA ILE A 210 16.84 20.23 -2.83
C ILE A 210 18.06 19.95 -1.93
N GLN A 211 17.79 19.40 -0.74
CA GLN A 211 18.85 18.75 0.01
C GLN A 211 19.34 17.60 -0.85
N THR A 212 20.39 17.91 -1.60
CA THR A 212 21.17 16.92 -2.31
C THR A 212 21.63 15.90 -1.30
N ASP A 213 21.31 14.67 -1.61
CA ASP A 213 21.91 13.45 -1.11
C ASP A 213 21.72 13.11 0.38
N ALA A 214 21.19 11.93 0.58
CA ALA A 214 21.34 11.22 1.84
C ALA A 214 22.83 11.26 2.21
N LYS A 215 23.19 12.13 3.17
CA LYS A 215 24.58 12.32 3.61
C LYS A 215 25.18 10.96 3.95
N SER A 216 26.06 10.44 3.10
CA SER A 216 26.95 9.36 3.45
C SER A 216 28.18 9.92 4.13
N LEU A 217 28.79 9.15 5.02
CA LEU A 217 30.10 9.47 5.58
C LEU A 217 31.17 9.18 4.53
N THR A 218 32.20 10.00 4.52
CA THR A 218 33.43 9.70 3.78
C THR A 218 34.15 8.48 4.37
N LEU A 219 35.13 7.94 3.66
CA LEU A 219 35.93 6.83 4.17
C LEU A 219 36.68 7.22 5.46
N GLU A 220 37.19 8.43 5.55
CA GLU A 220 37.89 8.95 6.72
C GLU A 220 36.94 9.14 7.91
N GLU A 221 35.77 9.74 7.69
CA GLU A 221 34.72 9.85 8.72
C GLU A 221 34.26 8.48 9.20
N SER A 222 34.14 7.49 8.31
CA SER A 222 33.78 6.12 8.67
C SER A 222 34.83 5.45 9.53
N ARG A 223 36.12 5.63 9.20
CA ARG A 223 37.24 5.15 10.04
C ARG A 223 37.23 5.81 11.41
N ARG A 224 37.01 7.15 11.47
CA ARG A 224 36.89 7.87 12.72
C ARG A 224 35.68 7.39 13.55
N LEU A 225 34.54 7.16 12.92
CA LEU A 225 33.35 6.58 13.58
C LEU A 225 33.69 5.24 14.22
N ILE A 226 34.32 4.32 13.47
CA ILE A 226 34.72 3.00 13.99
C ILE A 226 35.68 3.12 15.19
N SER A 227 36.59 4.10 15.16
CA SER A 227 37.48 4.37 16.30
C SER A 227 36.72 4.84 17.53
N CYS A 228 35.76 5.77 17.38
CA CYS A 228 34.93 6.25 18.48
C CYS A 228 34.04 5.15 19.12
N LEU A 229 33.69 4.11 18.35
CA LEU A 229 32.87 3.00 18.87
C LEU A 229 33.60 2.17 19.94
N LYS A 230 34.90 2.24 20.07
CA LYS A 230 35.65 1.51 21.11
C LYS A 230 35.26 1.93 22.53
N ASP A 231 34.83 3.19 22.68
CA ASP A 231 34.44 3.78 23.96
C ASP A 231 32.93 3.62 24.26
N GLU A 232 32.21 2.95 23.36
CA GLU A 232 30.75 2.75 23.47
C GLU A 232 30.41 1.36 24.01
N PRO A 233 29.25 1.18 24.72
CA PRO A 233 28.81 -0.11 25.17
C PRO A 233 28.78 -1.15 24.05
N ILE A 234 29.22 -2.38 24.34
CA ILE A 234 29.46 -3.44 23.36
C ILE A 234 28.25 -3.72 22.46
N MET A 235 27.02 -3.68 22.99
CA MET A 235 25.81 -3.86 22.20
C MET A 235 25.67 -2.78 21.12
N TRP A 236 25.88 -1.52 21.49
CA TRP A 236 25.76 -0.40 20.54
C TRP A 236 26.90 -0.40 19.52
N ARG A 237 28.11 -0.74 19.96
CA ARG A 237 29.25 -0.96 19.07
C ARG A 237 28.92 -2.04 18.03
N ALA A 238 28.41 -3.19 18.47
CA ALA A 238 27.99 -4.29 17.61
C ALA A 238 26.90 -3.88 16.63
N LEU A 239 25.85 -3.19 17.10
CA LEU A 239 24.72 -2.75 16.26
C LEU A 239 25.15 -1.74 15.19
N ILE A 240 25.97 -0.75 15.55
CA ILE A 240 26.42 0.29 14.61
C ILE A 240 27.35 -0.30 13.54
N MET A 241 28.29 -1.17 13.93
CA MET A 241 29.15 -1.90 13.00
C MET A 241 28.32 -2.83 12.11
N PHE A 242 27.30 -3.49 12.65
CA PHE A 242 26.36 -4.32 11.90
C PHE A 242 25.61 -3.51 10.82
N TYR A 243 25.12 -2.29 11.14
CA TYR A 243 24.50 -1.42 10.13
C TYR A 243 25.47 -1.02 9.02
N LEU A 244 26.68 -0.62 9.41
CA LEU A 244 27.69 -0.14 8.48
C LEU A 244 28.18 -1.24 7.54
N ASP A 245 28.18 -2.49 7.98
CA ASP A 245 28.66 -3.62 7.17
C ASP A 245 27.53 -4.29 6.36
N SER A 246 26.41 -4.60 7.00
CA SER A 246 25.30 -5.30 6.35
C SER A 246 24.47 -4.42 5.42
N GLY A 247 24.41 -3.11 5.68
CA GLY A 247 23.50 -2.19 5.02
C GLY A 247 22.02 -2.46 5.32
N CYS A 248 21.71 -3.14 6.41
CA CYS A 248 20.34 -3.42 6.84
C CYS A 248 19.52 -2.14 7.08
N ARG A 249 18.20 -2.24 6.85
CA ARG A 249 17.28 -1.21 7.35
C ARG A 249 17.20 -1.26 8.87
N ARG A 250 16.84 -0.13 9.47
CA ARG A 250 16.74 0.00 10.93
C ARG A 250 15.97 -1.15 11.59
N GLY A 251 14.76 -1.44 11.12
CA GLY A 251 13.93 -2.50 11.67
C GLY A 251 14.41 -3.91 11.35
N GLU A 252 15.13 -4.11 10.25
CA GLU A 252 15.71 -5.40 9.87
C GLU A 252 16.79 -5.82 10.87
N ALA A 253 17.69 -4.90 11.23
CA ALA A 253 18.72 -5.18 12.22
C ALA A 253 18.13 -5.43 13.62
N VAL A 254 17.14 -4.65 14.03
CA VAL A 254 16.49 -4.84 15.33
C VAL A 254 15.72 -6.17 15.41
N ALA A 255 15.13 -6.64 14.30
CA ALA A 255 14.45 -7.93 14.23
C ALA A 255 15.39 -9.14 14.16
N MET A 256 16.73 -8.92 14.05
CA MET A 256 17.71 -9.99 13.86
C MET A 256 17.74 -10.95 15.04
N ARG A 257 17.77 -12.25 14.75
CA ARG A 257 17.90 -13.31 15.74
C ARG A 257 19.26 -14.00 15.62
N TRP A 258 19.75 -14.57 16.72
CA TRP A 258 21.00 -15.33 16.72
C TRP A 258 20.95 -16.56 15.82
N GLU A 259 19.79 -17.18 15.65
CA GLU A 259 19.57 -18.31 14.74
C GLU A 259 19.74 -17.94 13.25
N ASP A 260 19.56 -16.66 12.92
CA ASP A 260 19.71 -16.15 11.55
C ASP A 260 21.15 -15.72 11.23
N ILE A 261 22.09 -15.90 12.17
CA ILE A 261 23.52 -15.51 12.02
C ILE A 261 24.43 -16.73 12.16
N ASP A 262 25.12 -17.10 11.09
CA ASP A 262 26.24 -18.02 11.17
C ASP A 262 27.52 -17.25 11.50
N LEU A 263 27.92 -17.29 12.77
CA LEU A 263 29.14 -16.61 13.26
C LEU A 263 30.46 -17.25 12.76
N LYS A 264 30.41 -18.40 12.08
CA LYS A 264 31.60 -19.01 11.46
C LYS A 264 31.86 -18.47 10.05
N THR A 265 30.80 -18.49 9.23
CA THR A 265 30.87 -18.07 7.81
C THR A 265 30.60 -16.61 7.58
N GLY A 266 29.96 -15.93 8.56
CA GLY A 266 29.48 -14.55 8.43
C GLY A 266 28.16 -14.41 7.68
N ARG A 267 27.53 -15.51 7.29
CA ARG A 267 26.22 -15.49 6.63
C ARG A 267 25.13 -15.01 7.59
N ILE A 268 24.31 -14.09 7.13
CA ILE A 268 23.10 -13.66 7.83
C ILE A 268 21.88 -13.71 6.90
N ASP A 269 20.76 -14.14 7.42
CA ASP A 269 19.48 -14.21 6.72
C ASP A 269 18.53 -13.16 7.28
N ILE A 270 18.23 -12.14 6.49
CA ILE A 270 17.33 -11.04 6.87
C ILE A 270 15.90 -11.46 6.52
N LYS A 271 15.13 -11.87 7.54
CA LYS A 271 13.78 -12.42 7.40
C LYS A 271 12.69 -11.53 7.97
N GLY A 272 13.03 -10.63 8.90
CA GLY A 272 12.09 -9.81 9.65
C GLY A 272 12.37 -8.32 9.57
N ASN A 273 11.38 -7.53 9.96
CA ASN A 273 11.46 -6.08 10.11
C ASN A 273 10.68 -5.66 11.36
N ALA A 274 11.38 -5.19 12.38
CA ALA A 274 10.80 -4.71 13.62
C ALA A 274 10.12 -3.36 13.42
N GLN A 275 8.92 -3.25 13.95
CA GLN A 275 8.09 -2.05 13.95
C GLN A 275 7.57 -1.77 15.37
N TYR A 276 7.14 -0.55 15.59
CA TYR A 276 6.50 -0.11 16.82
C TYR A 276 5.32 0.79 16.50
N THR A 277 4.18 0.50 17.10
CA THR A 277 3.04 1.41 17.17
C THR A 277 2.58 1.54 18.60
N VAL A 278 1.84 2.61 18.92
CA VAL A 278 1.29 2.80 20.28
C VAL A 278 0.29 1.70 20.63
N GLU A 279 -0.49 1.25 19.65
CA GLU A 279 -1.56 0.26 19.84
C GLU A 279 -1.03 -1.18 20.01
N LYS A 280 -0.03 -1.55 19.19
CA LYS A 280 0.49 -2.93 19.13
C LYS A 280 1.80 -3.12 19.89
N GLY A 281 2.42 -2.05 20.36
CA GLY A 281 3.77 -2.12 20.92
C GLY A 281 4.83 -2.49 19.89
N LYS A 282 5.82 -3.30 20.29
CA LYS A 282 6.88 -3.83 19.43
C LYS A 282 6.40 -5.11 18.73
N TYR A 283 6.56 -5.21 17.43
CA TYR A 283 6.22 -6.41 16.65
C TYR A 283 7.14 -6.57 15.44
N VAL A 284 7.23 -7.79 14.92
CA VAL A 284 8.03 -8.12 13.74
C VAL A 284 7.10 -8.43 12.57
N THR A 285 7.40 -7.85 11.41
CA THR A 285 6.72 -8.12 10.13
C THR A 285 7.70 -8.70 9.13
N THR A 286 7.23 -9.16 7.98
CA THR A 286 8.09 -9.46 6.84
C THR A 286 8.82 -8.20 6.36
N PRO A 287 10.00 -8.32 5.72
CA PRO A 287 10.67 -7.17 5.11
C PRO A 287 9.78 -6.45 4.11
N LYS A 288 9.98 -5.13 3.95
CA LYS A 288 9.16 -4.29 3.05
C LYS A 288 9.11 -4.77 1.60
N SER A 289 10.10 -5.54 1.16
CA SER A 289 10.15 -6.17 -0.17
C SER A 289 9.34 -7.47 -0.28
N GLY A 290 8.72 -7.93 0.80
CA GLY A 290 8.03 -9.23 0.88
C GLY A 290 8.95 -10.45 0.83
N LYS A 291 10.24 -10.26 0.53
CA LYS A 291 11.23 -11.34 0.42
C LYS A 291 12.40 -11.09 1.36
N GLY A 292 12.82 -12.14 2.07
CA GLY A 292 14.08 -12.14 2.80
C GLY A 292 15.29 -12.09 1.84
N ARG A 293 16.46 -11.84 2.41
CA ARG A 293 17.73 -11.90 1.66
C ARG A 293 18.87 -12.36 2.56
N THR A 294 19.86 -12.99 1.94
CA THR A 294 21.11 -13.37 2.58
C THR A 294 22.19 -12.34 2.27
N VAL A 295 22.94 -11.93 3.28
CA VAL A 295 24.14 -11.10 3.14
C VAL A 295 25.28 -11.68 4.00
N PHE A 296 26.52 -11.24 3.76
CA PHE A 296 27.69 -11.70 4.50
C PHE A 296 28.32 -10.54 5.26
N LEU A 297 28.73 -10.81 6.50
CA LEU A 297 29.44 -9.88 7.38
C LEU A 297 30.94 -10.12 7.34
N ASN A 298 31.70 -9.03 7.48
CA ASN A 298 33.14 -9.04 7.55
C ASN A 298 33.67 -9.51 8.92
N ALA A 299 34.86 -10.08 8.93
CA ALA A 299 35.46 -10.65 10.14
C ALA A 299 35.52 -9.71 11.35
N PRO A 300 35.82 -8.39 11.24
CA PRO A 300 35.79 -7.47 12.39
C PRO A 300 34.42 -7.37 13.04
N VAL A 301 33.33 -7.38 12.24
CA VAL A 301 31.96 -7.31 12.77
C VAL A 301 31.58 -8.60 13.47
N LEU A 302 32.01 -9.74 12.90
CA LEU A 302 31.81 -11.05 13.53
C LEU A 302 32.52 -11.17 14.88
N ALA A 303 33.73 -10.62 15.01
CA ALA A 303 34.46 -10.60 16.27
C ALA A 303 33.69 -9.85 17.36
N VAL A 304 33.17 -8.65 17.04
CA VAL A 304 32.37 -7.84 17.97
C VAL A 304 31.02 -8.51 18.28
N LEU A 305 30.37 -9.14 17.31
CA LEU A 305 29.14 -9.91 17.56
C LEU A 305 29.36 -11.13 18.46
N LYS A 306 30.50 -11.84 18.31
CA LYS A 306 30.88 -12.94 19.21
C LYS A 306 31.12 -12.46 20.65
N GLU A 307 31.79 -11.33 20.79
CA GLU A 307 31.99 -10.66 22.09
C GLU A 307 30.65 -10.28 22.70
N TRP A 308 29.79 -9.59 21.94
CA TRP A 308 28.45 -9.21 22.39
C TRP A 308 27.60 -10.41 22.79
N LYS A 309 27.59 -11.49 22.02
CA LYS A 309 26.84 -12.71 22.35
C LYS A 309 27.21 -13.28 23.71
N ARG A 310 28.49 -13.25 24.04
CA ARG A 310 28.98 -13.72 25.35
C ARG A 310 28.55 -12.79 26.48
N GLU A 311 28.70 -11.50 26.28
CA GLU A 311 28.33 -10.51 27.28
C GLU A 311 26.81 -10.47 27.50
N GLN A 312 25.99 -10.56 26.43
CA GLN A 312 24.56 -10.70 26.50
C GLN A 312 24.14 -11.92 27.32
N ALA A 313 24.72 -13.09 27.06
CA ALA A 313 24.42 -14.32 27.79
C ALA A 313 24.74 -14.20 29.30
N LYS A 314 25.92 -13.64 29.64
CA LYS A 314 26.31 -13.39 31.02
C LYS A 314 25.33 -12.43 31.70
N TRP A 315 24.99 -11.34 31.06
CA TRP A 315 24.08 -10.33 31.59
C TRP A 315 22.68 -10.90 31.79
N LEU A 316 22.09 -11.59 30.79
CA LEU A 316 20.78 -12.23 30.93
C LEU A 316 20.76 -13.23 32.13
N LEU A 317 21.82 -14.03 32.27
CA LEU A 317 21.93 -14.97 33.36
C LEU A 317 22.00 -14.25 34.72
N SER A 318 22.80 -13.18 34.81
CA SER A 318 22.93 -12.40 36.06
C SER A 318 21.64 -11.73 36.53
N MET A 319 20.79 -11.38 35.56
CA MET A 319 19.50 -10.73 35.79
C MET A 319 18.32 -11.72 35.91
N GLY A 320 18.58 -13.03 35.75
CA GLY A 320 17.54 -14.05 35.73
C GLY A 320 16.54 -13.91 34.58
N LEU A 321 16.96 -13.29 33.46
CA LEU A 321 16.11 -13.03 32.33
C LEU A 321 16.19 -14.16 31.27
N PRO A 322 15.09 -14.48 30.58
CA PRO A 322 15.09 -15.49 29.52
C PRO A 322 15.85 -15.02 28.29
N HIS A 323 16.45 -15.95 27.57
CA HIS A 323 17.07 -15.68 26.29
C HIS A 323 16.02 -15.69 25.17
N THR A 324 15.59 -14.52 24.73
CA THR A 324 14.52 -14.37 23.73
C THR A 324 14.95 -14.65 22.28
N GLY A 325 16.26 -14.88 22.07
CA GLY A 325 16.85 -15.15 20.74
C GLY A 325 17.17 -13.91 19.93
N PHE A 326 16.74 -12.71 20.32
CA PHE A 326 17.12 -11.48 19.62
C PHE A 326 18.59 -11.12 19.83
N VAL A 327 19.22 -10.61 18.76
CA VAL A 327 20.61 -10.15 18.81
C VAL A 327 20.73 -8.85 19.61
N PHE A 328 19.83 -7.92 19.40
CA PHE A 328 19.84 -6.60 20.06
C PHE A 328 18.61 -6.46 20.96
N THR A 329 18.87 -6.35 22.26
CA THR A 329 17.85 -6.41 23.31
C THR A 329 17.83 -5.13 24.15
N GLN A 330 16.73 -4.91 24.85
CA GLN A 330 16.59 -3.92 25.91
C GLN A 330 17.06 -4.50 27.25
N ASP A 331 17.00 -3.69 28.30
CA ASP A 331 17.38 -4.08 29.66
C ASP A 331 16.44 -5.14 30.29
N ASP A 332 15.32 -5.43 29.67
CA ASP A 332 14.38 -6.50 30.03
C ASP A 332 14.64 -7.82 29.27
N GLY A 333 15.69 -7.88 28.45
CA GLY A 333 16.01 -9.04 27.60
C GLY A 333 15.14 -9.17 26.35
N GLU A 334 14.13 -8.31 26.18
CA GLU A 334 13.25 -8.30 25.03
C GLU A 334 13.85 -7.56 23.82
N MET A 335 13.24 -7.73 22.66
CA MET A 335 13.63 -7.05 21.43
C MET A 335 13.83 -5.54 21.65
N LEU A 336 14.94 -5.00 21.18
CA LEU A 336 15.22 -3.56 21.23
C LEU A 336 14.08 -2.75 20.59
N ASN A 337 13.74 -1.60 21.18
CA ASN A 337 12.74 -0.73 20.56
C ASN A 337 13.23 -0.27 19.19
N PRO A 338 12.44 -0.42 18.12
CA PRO A 338 12.85 -0.04 16.75
C PRO A 338 13.28 1.42 16.58
N ASN A 339 12.89 2.31 17.48
CA ASN A 339 13.29 3.71 17.45
C ASN A 339 14.59 3.99 18.25
N ALA A 340 15.03 3.07 19.09
CA ALA A 340 16.21 3.24 19.93
C ALA A 340 17.51 3.46 19.13
N PRO A 341 17.77 2.74 18.02
CA PRO A 341 18.96 2.99 17.20
C PRO A 341 19.07 4.42 16.67
N THR A 342 17.95 5.01 16.25
CA THR A 342 17.93 6.39 15.77
C THR A 342 18.23 7.38 16.89
N LYS A 343 17.65 7.17 18.08
CA LYS A 343 17.90 8.00 19.26
C LYS A 343 19.37 7.91 19.70
N TYR A 344 19.91 6.67 19.74
CA TYR A 344 21.28 6.45 20.12
C TYR A 344 22.27 7.09 19.16
N LEU A 345 22.12 6.86 17.84
CA LEU A 345 22.98 7.44 16.82
C LEU A 345 22.92 8.96 16.80
N SER A 346 21.77 9.57 17.09
CA SER A 346 21.67 11.04 17.24
C SER A 346 22.51 11.55 18.39
N LYS A 347 22.46 10.89 19.56
CA LYS A 347 23.31 11.24 20.73
C LYS A 347 24.78 10.98 20.45
N PHE A 348 25.11 9.84 19.86
CA PHE A 348 26.47 9.51 19.42
C PHE A 348 27.01 10.56 18.45
N GLY A 349 26.20 10.96 17.46
CA GLY A 349 26.56 11.97 16.50
C GLY A 349 26.83 13.35 17.13
N GLN A 350 26.07 13.73 18.15
CA GLN A 350 26.31 14.94 18.93
C GLN A 350 27.61 14.84 19.74
N LYS A 351 27.85 13.68 20.39
CA LYS A 351 29.03 13.45 21.24
C LYS A 351 30.34 13.47 20.43
N TYR A 352 30.34 12.90 19.23
CA TYR A 352 31.56 12.69 18.45
C TYR A 352 31.64 13.54 17.17
N GLY A 353 30.74 14.49 16.97
CA GLY A 353 30.77 15.39 15.82
C GLY A 353 30.40 14.76 14.49
N PHE A 354 29.31 13.94 14.46
CA PHE A 354 28.68 13.37 13.27
C PHE A 354 27.24 13.89 13.15
N PRO A 355 27.03 15.14 12.71
CA PRO A 355 25.69 15.72 12.67
C PRO A 355 24.76 14.94 11.72
N GLY A 356 23.53 14.68 12.17
CA GLY A 356 22.51 14.00 11.36
C GLY A 356 22.70 12.50 11.21
N LEU A 357 23.58 11.87 12.01
CA LEU A 357 23.83 10.44 11.95
C LEU A 357 22.59 9.64 12.36
N HIS A 358 22.19 8.68 11.52
CA HIS A 358 21.08 7.75 11.75
C HIS A 358 21.29 6.43 10.98
N PRO A 359 20.49 5.37 11.20
CA PRO A 359 20.74 4.08 10.56
C PRO A 359 20.79 4.12 9.02
N HIS A 360 20.00 4.98 8.38
CA HIS A 360 20.05 5.11 6.91
C HIS A 360 21.33 5.79 6.43
N THR A 361 21.92 6.73 7.21
CA THR A 361 23.26 7.29 6.91
C THR A 361 24.29 6.18 6.80
N LEU A 362 24.33 5.24 7.76
CA LEU A 362 25.27 4.11 7.76
C LEU A 362 25.04 3.19 6.56
N ARG A 363 23.79 2.91 6.22
CA ARG A 363 23.44 2.13 5.04
C ARG A 363 23.88 2.82 3.73
N HIS A 364 23.68 4.12 3.61
CA HIS A 364 24.17 4.91 2.46
C HIS A 364 25.69 4.92 2.41
N THR A 365 26.33 5.09 3.56
CA THR A 365 27.79 5.03 3.67
C THR A 365 28.36 3.71 3.18
N MET A 366 27.81 2.56 3.61
CA MET A 366 28.21 1.25 3.13
C MET A 366 28.15 1.16 1.61
N ALA A 367 27.02 1.57 1.04
CA ALA A 367 26.83 1.49 -0.41
C ALA A 367 27.76 2.43 -1.17
N THR A 368 27.89 3.70 -0.72
CA THR A 368 28.79 4.69 -1.34
C THR A 368 30.26 4.20 -1.32
N ILE A 369 30.74 3.76 -0.15
CA ILE A 369 32.11 3.26 -0.01
C ILE A 369 32.33 2.01 -0.87
N SER A 370 31.36 1.08 -0.89
CA SER A 370 31.48 -0.14 -1.69
C SER A 370 31.58 0.16 -3.19
N ILE A 371 30.68 1.03 -3.70
CA ILE A 371 30.66 1.44 -5.11
C ILE A 371 31.92 2.23 -5.46
N ALA A 372 32.35 3.14 -4.59
CA ALA A 372 33.58 3.90 -4.76
C ALA A 372 34.82 2.99 -4.81
N ASN A 373 34.79 1.80 -4.23
CA ASN A 373 35.83 0.79 -4.27
C ASN A 373 35.54 -0.36 -5.26
N ASN A 374 34.82 -0.07 -6.35
CA ASN A 374 34.58 -0.97 -7.49
C ASN A 374 33.68 -2.19 -7.20
N ALA A 375 32.90 -2.18 -6.12
CA ALA A 375 31.92 -3.24 -5.93
C ALA A 375 30.83 -3.15 -7.02
N ASP A 376 30.40 -4.31 -7.52
CA ASP A 376 29.34 -4.38 -8.51
C ASP A 376 28.02 -3.83 -7.98
N ILE A 377 27.43 -2.89 -8.71
CA ILE A 377 26.21 -2.18 -8.32
C ILE A 377 25.02 -3.13 -8.16
N VAL A 378 24.93 -4.19 -8.99
CA VAL A 378 23.86 -5.18 -8.91
C VAL A 378 23.97 -5.97 -7.60
N SER A 379 25.19 -6.36 -7.23
CA SER A 379 25.49 -7.05 -5.98
C SER A 379 25.18 -6.18 -4.76
N ILE A 380 25.53 -4.90 -4.79
CA ILE A 380 25.21 -3.94 -3.73
C ILE A 380 23.68 -3.72 -3.66
N SER A 381 23.00 -3.59 -4.79
CA SER A 381 21.55 -3.47 -4.84
C SER A 381 20.86 -4.69 -4.21
N LYS A 382 21.32 -5.90 -4.51
CA LYS A 382 20.83 -7.14 -3.89
C LYS A 382 21.12 -7.17 -2.39
N LYS A 383 22.34 -6.82 -1.95
CA LYS A 383 22.72 -6.71 -0.53
C LYS A 383 21.79 -5.73 0.21
N LEU A 384 21.47 -4.60 -0.39
CA LEU A 384 20.55 -3.61 0.15
C LEU A 384 19.09 -4.07 0.12
N GLY A 385 18.71 -5.02 -0.73
CA GLY A 385 17.31 -5.42 -0.94
C GLY A 385 16.49 -4.31 -1.59
N HIS A 386 17.04 -3.66 -2.61
CA HIS A 386 16.30 -2.76 -3.50
C HIS A 386 15.52 -3.57 -4.53
N ALA A 387 14.31 -3.12 -4.87
CA ALA A 387 13.46 -3.80 -5.84
C ALA A 387 14.05 -3.76 -7.26
N ALA A 388 14.83 -2.71 -7.57
CA ALA A 388 15.51 -2.54 -8.85
C ALA A 388 16.88 -1.88 -8.65
N PRO A 389 17.92 -2.25 -9.45
CA PRO A 389 19.23 -1.62 -9.43
C PRO A 389 19.22 -0.11 -9.71
N SER A 390 18.23 0.37 -10.46
CA SER A 390 18.04 1.79 -10.76
C SER A 390 17.88 2.65 -9.51
N ILE A 391 17.31 2.09 -8.42
CA ILE A 391 17.21 2.79 -7.12
C ILE A 391 18.62 3.08 -6.57
N THR A 392 19.51 2.10 -6.66
CA THR A 392 20.92 2.25 -6.24
C THR A 392 21.64 3.24 -7.15
N LEU A 393 21.50 3.13 -8.47
CA LEU A 393 22.09 4.06 -9.43
C LEU A 393 21.68 5.51 -9.21
N ASN A 394 20.39 5.78 -9.02
CA ASN A 394 19.88 7.14 -8.81
C ASN A 394 20.37 7.78 -7.51
N VAL A 395 20.57 6.99 -6.46
CA VAL A 395 21.06 7.48 -5.15
C VAL A 395 22.57 7.72 -5.17
N TYR A 396 23.32 6.99 -6.02
CA TYR A 396 24.80 7.01 -6.03
C TYR A 396 25.37 7.52 -7.35
N SER A 397 24.61 8.28 -8.13
CA SER A 397 25.01 8.83 -9.44
C SER A 397 26.30 9.65 -9.39
N HIS A 398 26.55 10.35 -8.28
CA HIS A 398 27.80 11.13 -8.12
C HIS A 398 29.06 10.29 -7.94
N ALA A 399 28.94 9.09 -7.34
CA ALA A 399 30.08 8.13 -7.29
C ALA A 399 30.43 7.57 -8.68
N ASN A 400 29.56 7.77 -9.67
CA ASN A 400 29.71 7.25 -11.02
C ASN A 400 30.75 8.02 -11.86
N GLN A 401 31.02 9.29 -11.60
CA GLN A 401 32.05 10.07 -12.34
C GLN A 401 33.47 9.53 -12.05
N GLU A 402 33.78 9.27 -10.79
CA GLU A 402 35.08 8.66 -10.44
C GLU A 402 35.18 7.21 -10.94
N ALA A 403 34.07 6.47 -10.97
CA ALA A 403 34.04 5.13 -11.55
C ALA A 403 34.26 5.16 -13.07
N GLN A 404 33.71 6.15 -13.80
CA GLN A 404 33.99 6.34 -15.24
C GLN A 404 35.45 6.66 -15.52
N LEU A 405 36.06 7.57 -14.74
CA LEU A 405 37.49 7.89 -14.89
C LEU A 405 38.39 6.64 -14.63
N ARG A 406 38.02 5.83 -13.63
CA ARG A 406 38.75 4.57 -13.36
C ARG A 406 38.51 3.52 -14.43
N ALA A 407 37.28 3.38 -14.96
CA ALA A 407 36.97 2.47 -16.06
C ALA A 407 37.78 2.82 -17.30
N ASN A 408 37.93 4.12 -17.63
CA ASN A 408 38.75 4.61 -18.73
C ASN A 408 40.22 4.27 -18.49
N LYS A 409 40.74 4.45 -17.28
CA LYS A 409 42.11 4.10 -16.93
C LYS A 409 42.38 2.60 -16.97
N THR A 410 41.40 1.77 -16.62
CA THR A 410 41.47 0.32 -16.75
C THR A 410 41.49 -0.10 -18.21
N LEU A 411 40.66 0.51 -19.05
CA LEU A 411 40.64 0.29 -20.50
C LEU A 411 41.94 0.73 -21.15
N GLU A 412 42.47 1.90 -20.78
CA GLU A 412 43.78 2.41 -21.21
C GLU A 412 44.91 1.42 -20.87
N THR A 413 44.91 0.90 -19.63
CA THR A 413 45.92 -0.06 -19.20
C THR A 413 45.78 -1.39 -19.95
N ALA A 414 44.54 -1.86 -20.18
CA ALA A 414 44.31 -3.13 -20.87
C ALA A 414 44.64 -3.08 -22.35
N LEU A 415 44.35 -1.96 -23.03
CA LEU A 415 44.52 -1.84 -24.48
C LEU A 415 45.88 -1.27 -24.90
N TYR A 416 46.47 -0.35 -24.13
CA TYR A 416 47.59 0.46 -24.61
C TYR A 416 48.87 0.32 -23.79
N LYS A 417 48.87 -0.29 -22.59
CA LYS A 417 50.08 -0.52 -21.79
C LYS A 417 50.77 -1.85 -22.02
N ASN A 418 50.17 -2.74 -22.81
CA ASN A 418 50.78 -4.03 -23.21
C ASN A 418 50.95 -4.12 -24.74
N ALA A 419 50.97 -3.00 -25.45
CA ALA A 419 51.30 -2.91 -26.86
C ALA A 419 52.69 -2.35 -27.07
#